data_90753ab11e403928a98a9bd68fe3cfc6
#
_entry.id   90753ab11e403928a98a9bd68fe3cfc6
#
_cell.length_a   1.000
_cell.length_b   1.000
_cell.length_c   1.000
_cell.angle_alpha   90.00
_cell.angle_beta   90.00
_cell.angle_gamma   90.00
#
_symmetry.space_group_name_H-M   'P 1'
#
loop_
_entity.id
_entity.type
_entity.pdbx_description
1 polymer ?
#
loop_
_entity_poly.entity_id
_entity_poly.type
_entity_poly.pdbx_seq_one_letter_code
_entity_poly.pdbx_strand_id
1 'polypeptide(L)'
;MSAVESRMSIAAARRDDLPQVLGLEVAGFAPTEQWSERSWQGELLGDGRTTLLARMHVPVGVIALQTVGDVADLHRLVVSPHHRRQGVGAALVIAGLEAVRHAGARSVMLEVAWDNDPAIALYQRLGFEQLTARDDYYGPGRHALILRLWDLPSWTPPVRPGRETKEDLS
;
A
#
# COMPACT_ATOMS: atom_id res chain seq x y z
N MET A 1 -31.59 -0.72 -13.14
CA MET A 1 -30.81 -1.16 -11.96
C MET A 1 -29.82 -0.05 -11.65
N SER A 2 -30.02 0.66 -10.57
CA SER A 2 -29.02 1.60 -10.11
C SER A 2 -27.77 0.81 -9.71
N ALA A 3 -26.66 1.06 -10.39
CA ALA A 3 -25.36 0.66 -9.89
C ALA A 3 -25.18 1.35 -8.54
N VAL A 4 -25.33 0.61 -7.45
CA VAL A 4 -24.83 1.04 -6.17
C VAL A 4 -23.31 1.10 -6.38
N GLU A 5 -22.80 2.30 -6.62
CA GLU A 5 -21.35 2.50 -6.58
C GLU A 5 -20.90 1.98 -5.22
N SER A 6 -20.26 0.82 -5.24
CA SER A 6 -19.63 0.26 -4.05
C SER A 6 -18.54 1.21 -3.62
N ARG A 7 -18.88 2.10 -2.69
CA ARG A 7 -17.88 3.01 -2.14
C ARG A 7 -16.85 2.21 -1.39
N MET A 8 -15.60 2.36 -1.81
CA MET A 8 -14.48 1.82 -1.08
C MET A 8 -14.30 2.59 0.23
N SER A 9 -14.23 1.86 1.33
CA SER A 9 -13.83 2.40 2.63
C SER A 9 -12.45 1.89 3.00
N ILE A 10 -11.66 2.75 3.63
CA ILE A 10 -10.35 2.40 4.19
C ILE A 10 -10.35 2.78 5.65
N ALA A 11 -10.04 1.83 6.50
CA ALA A 11 -9.97 2.03 7.96
C ALA A 11 -8.86 1.19 8.57
N ALA A 12 -8.45 1.55 9.78
CA ALA A 12 -7.48 0.76 10.54
C ALA A 12 -7.98 -0.69 10.70
N ALA A 13 -7.13 -1.63 10.34
CA ALA A 13 -7.39 -3.04 10.56
C ALA A 13 -7.29 -3.35 12.06
N ARG A 14 -8.21 -4.18 12.53
CA ARG A 14 -8.29 -4.62 13.92
C ARG A 14 -7.84 -6.06 14.05
N ARG A 15 -7.60 -6.49 15.27
CA ARG A 15 -7.26 -7.89 15.59
C ARG A 15 -8.24 -8.88 14.96
N ASP A 16 -9.54 -8.59 15.01
CA ASP A 16 -10.60 -9.44 14.49
C ASP A 16 -10.63 -9.51 12.95
N ASP A 17 -9.91 -8.62 12.28
CA ASP A 17 -9.78 -8.61 10.81
C ASP A 17 -8.72 -9.59 10.30
N LEU A 18 -7.97 -10.25 11.18
CA LEU A 18 -6.89 -11.15 10.79
C LEU A 18 -7.32 -12.23 9.79
N PRO A 19 -8.45 -12.93 9.94
CA PRO A 19 -8.89 -13.91 8.94
C PRO A 19 -9.09 -13.31 7.55
N GLN A 20 -9.60 -12.09 7.47
CA GLN A 20 -9.81 -11.37 6.20
C GLN A 20 -8.48 -10.96 5.56
N VAL A 21 -7.53 -10.49 6.36
CA VAL A 21 -6.17 -10.15 5.91
C VAL A 21 -5.45 -11.38 5.38
N LEU A 22 -5.54 -12.51 6.09
CA LEU A 22 -4.95 -13.78 5.63
C LEU A 22 -5.57 -14.27 4.33
N GLY A 23 -6.88 -14.08 4.14
CA GLY A 23 -7.56 -14.38 2.89
C GLY A 23 -7.02 -13.56 1.72
N LEU A 24 -6.76 -12.27 1.92
CA LEU A 24 -6.13 -11.40 0.93
C LEU A 24 -4.70 -11.84 0.61
N GLU A 25 -3.91 -12.19 1.62
CA GLU A 25 -2.54 -12.68 1.46
C GLU A 25 -2.49 -13.94 0.59
N VAL A 26 -3.33 -14.91 0.89
CA VAL A 26 -3.41 -16.17 0.14
C VAL A 26 -3.86 -15.96 -1.29
N ALA A 27 -4.81 -15.07 -1.52
CA ALA A 27 -5.29 -14.74 -2.86
C ALA A 27 -4.28 -13.94 -3.70
N GLY A 28 -3.47 -13.11 -3.05
CA GLY A 28 -2.58 -12.15 -3.70
C GLY A 28 -1.17 -12.66 -4.01
N PHE A 29 -0.72 -13.72 -3.34
CA PHE A 29 0.66 -14.20 -3.44
C PHE A 29 0.74 -15.71 -3.65
N ALA A 30 1.77 -16.15 -4.39
CA ALA A 30 2.13 -17.54 -4.49
C ALA A 30 2.49 -18.12 -3.10
N PRO A 31 2.23 -19.43 -2.84
CA PRO A 31 2.45 -20.02 -1.52
C PRO A 31 3.85 -19.79 -0.93
N THR A 32 4.89 -19.76 -1.77
CA THR A 32 6.27 -19.51 -1.36
C THR A 32 6.56 -18.06 -0.95
N GLU A 33 5.70 -17.13 -1.32
CA GLU A 33 5.84 -15.69 -1.07
C GLU A 33 4.89 -15.18 0.00
N GLN A 34 4.00 -16.02 0.49
CA GLN A 34 2.99 -15.64 1.49
C GLN A 34 3.63 -15.42 2.86
N TRP A 35 3.18 -14.33 3.49
CA TRP A 35 3.47 -14.10 4.90
C TRP A 35 2.68 -15.06 5.78
N SER A 36 3.29 -15.44 6.90
CA SER A 36 2.65 -16.26 7.92
C SER A 36 1.58 -15.47 8.70
N GLU A 37 0.68 -16.21 9.35
CA GLU A 37 -0.26 -15.62 10.30
C GLU A 37 0.46 -14.82 11.40
N ARG A 38 1.57 -15.35 11.92
CA ARG A 38 2.37 -14.66 12.94
C ARG A 38 2.92 -13.33 12.45
N SER A 39 3.37 -13.24 11.20
CA SER A 39 3.83 -12.00 10.61
C SER A 39 2.71 -10.96 10.57
N TRP A 40 1.52 -11.35 10.14
CA TRP A 40 0.38 -10.46 10.10
C TRP A 40 -0.13 -10.07 11.50
N GLN A 41 -0.07 -10.96 12.47
CA GLN A 41 -0.34 -10.61 13.88
C GLN A 41 0.61 -9.51 14.38
N GLY A 42 1.88 -9.58 14.02
CA GLY A 42 2.87 -8.54 14.32
C GLY A 42 2.50 -7.19 13.73
N GLU A 43 2.03 -7.17 12.50
CA GLU A 43 1.59 -5.93 11.83
C GLU A 43 0.33 -5.33 12.46
N LEU A 44 -0.58 -6.16 12.94
CA LEU A 44 -1.83 -5.70 13.55
C LEU A 44 -1.67 -5.23 15.01
N LEU A 45 -0.72 -5.78 15.74
CA LEU A 45 -0.61 -5.61 17.19
C LEU A 45 0.68 -4.93 17.67
N GLY A 46 1.68 -4.78 16.80
CA GLY A 46 2.98 -4.22 17.16
C GLY A 46 2.97 -2.71 17.31
N ASP A 47 3.92 -2.21 18.09
CA ASP A 47 4.11 -0.77 18.28
C ASP A 47 4.57 -0.09 16.98
N GLY A 48 4.10 1.14 16.76
CA GLY A 48 4.44 1.93 15.58
C GLY A 48 3.88 1.38 14.29
N ARG A 49 2.98 0.41 14.34
CA ARG A 49 2.36 -0.23 13.18
C ARG A 49 1.15 0.54 12.68
N THR A 50 1.03 0.64 11.37
CA THR A 50 -0.14 1.19 10.68
C THR A 50 -0.59 0.15 9.67
N THR A 51 -1.71 -0.50 9.93
CA THR A 51 -2.33 -1.46 9.02
C THR A 51 -3.72 -0.99 8.66
N LEU A 52 -3.95 -0.76 7.37
CA LEU A 52 -5.23 -0.27 6.84
C LEU A 52 -5.85 -1.32 5.93
N LEU A 53 -7.15 -1.51 6.08
CA LEU A 53 -7.93 -2.47 5.31
C LEU A 53 -8.95 -1.73 4.44
N ALA A 54 -8.94 -2.02 3.14
CA ALA A 54 -9.91 -1.50 2.18
C ALA A 54 -11.03 -2.51 1.96
N ARG A 55 -12.27 -2.02 1.96
CA ARG A 55 -13.49 -2.80 1.73
C ARG A 55 -14.37 -2.16 0.67
N MET A 56 -14.99 -3.04 -0.13
CA MET A 56 -16.04 -2.72 -1.12
C MET A 56 -17.12 -3.82 -1.02
N HIS A 57 -17.88 -3.88 0.06
CA HIS A 57 -18.71 -5.01 0.53
C HIS A 57 -17.87 -6.18 1.09
N VAL A 58 -16.78 -6.51 0.44
CA VAL A 58 -15.79 -7.51 0.87
C VAL A 58 -14.43 -6.85 1.05
N PRO A 59 -13.51 -7.45 1.78
CA PRO A 59 -12.13 -6.98 1.84
C PRO A 59 -11.50 -7.03 0.44
N VAL A 60 -10.91 -5.93 -0.01
CA VAL A 60 -10.31 -5.81 -1.34
C VAL A 60 -8.82 -5.50 -1.33
N GLY A 61 -8.28 -5.06 -0.21
CA GLY A 61 -6.86 -4.80 -0.07
C GLY A 61 -6.43 -4.45 1.34
N VAL A 62 -5.15 -4.55 1.60
CA VAL A 62 -4.53 -4.22 2.89
C VAL A 62 -3.14 -3.64 2.66
N ILE A 63 -2.77 -2.67 3.48
CA ILE A 63 -1.42 -2.11 3.53
C ILE A 63 -0.90 -2.16 4.96
N ALA A 64 0.38 -2.50 5.11
CA ALA A 64 1.07 -2.54 6.38
C ALA A 64 2.32 -1.66 6.35
N LEU A 65 2.41 -0.73 7.29
CA LEU A 65 3.54 0.17 7.47
C LEU A 65 4.00 0.13 8.93
N GLN A 66 5.26 0.51 9.15
CA GLN A 66 5.80 0.73 10.48
C GLN A 66 6.56 2.05 10.52
N THR A 67 6.31 2.87 11.55
CA THR A 67 7.05 4.10 11.80
C THR A 67 8.01 3.88 12.98
N VAL A 68 9.29 4.17 12.73
CA VAL A 68 10.33 4.18 13.76
C VAL A 68 11.04 5.54 13.67
N GLY A 69 10.94 6.35 14.72
CA GLY A 69 11.42 7.72 14.67
C GLY A 69 10.66 8.53 13.61
N ASP A 70 11.37 9.09 12.65
CA ASP A 70 10.82 9.90 11.56
C ASP A 70 10.79 9.18 10.19
N VAL A 71 11.07 7.89 10.17
CA VAL A 71 11.04 7.06 8.96
C VAL A 71 9.96 5.99 9.08
N ALA A 72 9.12 5.88 8.07
CA ALA A 72 8.19 4.78 7.92
C ALA A 72 8.67 3.80 6.85
N ASP A 73 8.45 2.52 7.08
CA ASP A 73 8.66 1.45 6.11
C ASP A 73 7.32 0.88 5.67
N LEU A 74 7.10 0.83 4.37
CA LEU A 74 5.97 0.12 3.79
C LEU A 74 6.37 -1.34 3.64
N HIS A 75 5.79 -2.20 4.49
CA HIS A 75 6.16 -3.60 4.58
C HIS A 75 5.42 -4.47 3.57
N ARG A 76 4.15 -4.20 3.36
CA ARG A 76 3.29 -5.04 2.52
C ARG A 76 2.13 -4.25 1.94
N LEU A 77 1.84 -4.48 0.67
CA LEU A 77 0.63 -4.03 -0.01
C LEU A 77 0.03 -5.22 -0.75
N VAL A 78 -1.22 -5.53 -0.45
CA VAL A 78 -1.97 -6.60 -1.11
C VAL A 78 -3.27 -6.03 -1.67
N VAL A 79 -3.53 -6.30 -2.93
CA VAL A 79 -4.82 -6.00 -3.58
C VAL A 79 -5.40 -7.31 -4.10
N SER A 80 -6.67 -7.57 -3.79
CA SER A 80 -7.38 -8.74 -4.30
C SER A 80 -7.25 -8.81 -5.82
N PRO A 81 -6.90 -9.98 -6.40
CA PRO A 81 -6.73 -10.13 -7.84
C PRO A 81 -7.96 -9.69 -8.65
N HIS A 82 -9.17 -9.87 -8.09
CA HIS A 82 -10.42 -9.48 -8.73
C HIS A 82 -10.68 -7.97 -8.70
N HIS A 83 -9.92 -7.22 -7.94
CA HIS A 83 -10.10 -5.78 -7.72
C HIS A 83 -8.88 -4.97 -8.17
N ARG A 84 -7.95 -5.57 -8.91
CA ARG A 84 -6.81 -4.88 -9.50
C ARG A 84 -7.25 -3.93 -10.60
N ARG A 85 -6.47 -2.90 -10.90
CA ARG A 85 -6.75 -1.83 -11.88
C ARG A 85 -7.99 -0.98 -11.56
N GLN A 86 -8.46 -0.99 -10.32
CA GLN A 86 -9.58 -0.17 -9.85
C GLN A 86 -9.14 0.96 -8.91
N GLY A 87 -7.84 1.17 -8.77
CA GLY A 87 -7.28 2.21 -7.93
C GLY A 87 -7.20 1.86 -6.44
N VAL A 88 -7.43 0.61 -6.05
CA VAL A 88 -7.36 0.17 -4.65
C VAL A 88 -5.95 0.33 -4.08
N GLY A 89 -4.93 -0.11 -4.81
CA GLY A 89 -3.54 0.01 -4.39
C GLY A 89 -3.12 1.46 -4.17
N ALA A 90 -3.42 2.34 -5.12
CA ALA A 90 -3.12 3.76 -5.00
C ALA A 90 -3.84 4.40 -3.80
N ALA A 91 -5.12 4.09 -3.60
CA ALA A 91 -5.88 4.60 -2.46
C ALA A 91 -5.32 4.13 -1.12
N LEU A 92 -4.90 2.88 -1.02
CA LEU A 92 -4.26 2.34 0.19
C LEU A 92 -2.92 3.00 0.48
N VAL A 93 -2.07 3.19 -0.54
CA VAL A 93 -0.78 3.87 -0.34
C VAL A 93 -0.99 5.32 0.08
N ILE A 94 -1.90 6.05 -0.58
CA ILE A 94 -2.22 7.44 -0.20
C ILE A 94 -2.71 7.51 1.25
N ALA A 95 -3.65 6.67 1.65
CA ALA A 95 -4.14 6.62 3.02
C ALA A 95 -3.04 6.23 4.01
N GLY A 96 -2.17 5.29 3.65
CA GLY A 96 -1.02 4.89 4.45
C GLY A 96 -0.01 6.01 4.65
N LEU A 97 0.32 6.75 3.58
CA LEU A 97 1.21 7.92 3.65
C LEU A 97 0.65 9.01 4.57
N GLU A 98 -0.63 9.29 4.48
CA GLU A 98 -1.29 10.26 5.36
C GLU A 98 -1.26 9.81 6.82
N ALA A 99 -1.52 8.52 7.08
CA ALA A 99 -1.50 7.96 8.43
C ALA A 99 -0.11 8.02 9.06
N VAL A 100 0.95 7.64 8.34
CA VAL A 100 2.32 7.67 8.89
C VAL A 100 2.85 9.10 9.00
N ARG A 101 2.41 10.02 8.12
CA ARG A 101 2.70 11.46 8.28
C ARG A 101 2.11 11.99 9.59
N HIS A 102 0.89 11.63 9.90
CA HIS A 102 0.23 11.97 11.16
C HIS A 102 0.95 11.39 12.39
N ALA A 103 1.58 10.22 12.22
CA ALA A 103 2.39 9.57 13.25
C ALA A 103 3.81 10.16 13.38
N GLY A 104 4.18 11.16 12.58
CA GLY A 104 5.45 11.86 12.65
C GLY A 104 6.48 11.43 11.63
N ALA A 105 6.17 10.54 10.69
CA ALA A 105 7.09 10.16 9.63
C ALA A 105 7.36 11.34 8.70
N ARG A 106 8.62 11.52 8.33
CA ARG A 106 9.09 12.53 7.39
C ARG A 106 9.53 11.95 6.06
N SER A 107 9.76 10.66 6.02
CA SER A 107 10.06 9.90 4.81
C SER A 107 9.51 8.49 4.90
N VAL A 108 9.33 7.85 3.74
CA VAL A 108 8.84 6.48 3.64
C VAL A 108 9.75 5.68 2.71
N MET A 109 10.12 4.49 3.13
CA MET A 109 10.91 3.55 2.35
C MET A 109 10.12 2.30 2.04
N LEU A 110 10.45 1.63 0.96
CA LEU A 110 9.92 0.30 0.62
C LEU A 110 10.93 -0.50 -0.19
N GLU A 111 10.75 -1.80 -0.17
CA GLU A 111 11.44 -2.75 -1.04
C GLU A 111 10.43 -3.36 -2.01
N VAL A 112 10.81 -3.46 -3.27
CA VAL A 112 9.98 -4.06 -4.32
C VAL A 112 10.84 -4.92 -5.23
N ALA A 113 10.29 -6.04 -5.69
CA ALA A 113 10.98 -6.87 -6.67
C ALA A 113 11.23 -6.08 -7.96
N TRP A 114 12.43 -6.20 -8.49
CA TRP A 114 12.90 -5.43 -9.65
C TRP A 114 12.04 -5.62 -10.91
N ASP A 115 11.36 -6.73 -11.02
CA ASP A 115 10.50 -7.12 -12.14
C ASP A 115 9.00 -6.88 -11.89
N ASN A 116 8.65 -6.31 -10.74
CA ASN A 116 7.26 -5.96 -10.43
C ASN A 116 6.92 -4.59 -11.03
N ASP A 117 6.79 -4.52 -12.35
CA ASP A 117 6.57 -3.27 -13.08
C ASP A 117 5.30 -2.53 -12.65
N PRO A 118 4.15 -3.18 -12.42
CA PRO A 118 2.96 -2.48 -11.95
C PRO A 118 3.14 -1.79 -10.61
N ALA A 119 3.80 -2.44 -9.65
CA ALA A 119 4.05 -1.87 -8.33
C ALA A 119 5.05 -0.71 -8.41
N ILE A 120 6.14 -0.87 -9.15
CA ILE A 120 7.14 0.18 -9.36
C ILE A 120 6.49 1.41 -10.00
N ALA A 121 5.68 1.23 -11.03
CA ALA A 121 4.96 2.32 -11.68
C ALA A 121 3.99 3.04 -10.72
N LEU A 122 3.30 2.29 -9.87
CA LEU A 122 2.42 2.85 -8.85
C LEU A 122 3.20 3.75 -7.88
N TYR A 123 4.28 3.24 -7.31
CA TYR A 123 5.07 3.98 -6.34
C TYR A 123 5.73 5.21 -6.95
N GLN A 124 6.27 5.11 -8.16
CA GLN A 124 6.86 6.24 -8.87
C GLN A 124 5.83 7.35 -9.15
N ARG A 125 4.61 7.00 -9.55
CA ARG A 125 3.53 7.97 -9.73
C ARG A 125 3.16 8.70 -8.45
N LEU A 126 3.33 8.06 -7.31
CA LEU A 126 3.05 8.64 -6.00
C LEU A 126 4.24 9.44 -5.43
N GLY A 127 5.37 9.50 -6.13
CA GLY A 127 6.51 10.32 -5.77
C GLY A 127 7.69 9.58 -5.15
N PHE A 128 7.66 8.24 -5.12
CA PHE A 128 8.81 7.43 -4.70
C PHE A 128 9.89 7.45 -5.78
N GLU A 129 11.13 7.55 -5.35
CA GLU A 129 12.32 7.51 -6.19
C GLU A 129 13.18 6.30 -5.82
N GLN A 130 13.88 5.74 -6.80
CA GLN A 130 14.81 4.66 -6.54
C GLN A 130 16.04 5.18 -5.80
N LEU A 131 16.29 4.63 -4.62
CA LEU A 131 17.46 4.93 -3.81
C LEU A 131 18.64 4.04 -4.17
N THR A 132 18.40 2.73 -4.24
CA THR A 132 19.41 1.71 -4.53
C THR A 132 18.74 0.42 -4.99
N ALA A 133 19.56 -0.57 -5.33
CA ALA A 133 19.13 -1.93 -5.62
C ALA A 133 19.93 -2.92 -4.76
N ARG A 134 19.31 -4.03 -4.39
CA ARG A 134 19.96 -5.15 -3.70
C ARG A 134 19.92 -6.36 -4.57
N ASP A 135 21.10 -6.78 -5.05
CA ASP A 135 21.24 -7.94 -5.89
C ASP A 135 20.90 -9.23 -5.14
N ASP A 136 20.18 -10.13 -5.80
CA ASP A 136 19.81 -11.46 -5.28
C ASP A 136 19.10 -11.45 -3.91
N TYR A 137 18.44 -10.34 -3.56
CA TYR A 137 17.79 -10.16 -2.25
C TYR A 137 16.70 -11.19 -1.97
N TYR A 138 15.93 -11.58 -3.01
CA TYR A 138 14.88 -12.59 -2.93
C TYR A 138 15.34 -13.97 -3.41
N GLY A 139 16.62 -14.13 -3.74
CA GLY A 139 17.22 -15.33 -4.27
C GLY A 139 18.01 -15.05 -5.57
N PRO A 140 18.69 -16.06 -6.16
CA PRO A 140 19.50 -15.88 -7.37
C PRO A 140 18.70 -15.24 -8.51
N GLY A 141 19.21 -14.11 -9.06
CA GLY A 141 18.56 -13.34 -10.12
C GLY A 141 17.30 -12.57 -9.70
N ARG A 142 16.96 -12.58 -8.43
CA ARG A 142 15.76 -11.93 -7.89
C ARG A 142 16.14 -10.70 -7.05
N HIS A 143 16.40 -9.61 -7.75
CA HIS A 143 16.85 -8.36 -7.14
C HIS A 143 15.71 -7.58 -6.51
N ALA A 144 16.01 -6.75 -5.51
CA ALA A 144 15.09 -5.78 -4.94
C ALA A 144 15.50 -4.36 -5.32
N LEU A 145 14.53 -3.51 -5.58
CA LEU A 145 14.71 -2.07 -5.61
C LEU A 145 14.30 -1.48 -4.27
N ILE A 146 15.09 -0.56 -3.77
CA ILE A 146 14.74 0.24 -2.60
C ILE A 146 14.25 1.59 -3.11
N LEU A 147 13.01 1.91 -2.82
CA LEU A 147 12.39 3.18 -3.18
C LEU A 147 12.19 4.04 -1.94
N ARG A 148 12.26 5.34 -2.10
CA ARG A 148 12.05 6.30 -1.02
C ARG A 148 11.23 7.50 -1.47
N LEU A 149 10.30 7.92 -0.63
CA LEU A 149 9.63 9.21 -0.68
C LEU A 149 10.27 10.10 0.40
N TRP A 150 10.96 11.17 -0.03
CA TRP A 150 11.89 11.92 0.81
C TRP A 150 11.24 12.96 1.71
N ASP A 151 10.28 13.70 1.17
CA ASP A 151 9.68 14.85 1.86
C ASP A 151 8.18 14.63 2.05
N LEU A 152 7.85 13.76 2.99
CA LEU A 152 6.46 13.45 3.32
C LEU A 152 5.68 14.66 3.87
N PRO A 153 6.27 15.56 4.67
CA PRO A 153 5.54 16.75 5.13
C PRO A 153 4.98 17.64 4.03
N SER A 154 5.71 17.74 2.90
CA SER A 154 5.28 18.55 1.74
C SER A 154 4.57 17.74 0.66
N TRP A 155 4.45 16.44 0.85
CA TRP A 155 3.83 15.56 -0.14
C TRP A 155 2.32 15.78 -0.22
N THR A 156 1.82 15.83 -1.44
CA THR A 156 0.39 15.83 -1.76
C THR A 156 0.08 14.74 -2.77
N PRO A 157 -1.09 14.08 -2.69
CA PRO A 157 -1.44 13.08 -3.68
C PRO A 157 -1.54 13.71 -5.07
N PRO A 158 -1.08 12.99 -6.13
CA PRO A 158 -1.22 13.48 -7.49
C PRO A 158 -2.68 13.65 -7.87
N VAL A 159 -3.00 14.73 -8.58
CA VAL A 159 -4.34 14.96 -9.13
C VAL A 159 -4.62 13.89 -10.19
N ARG A 160 -5.75 13.18 -10.10
CA ARG A 160 -6.18 12.27 -11.16
C ARG A 160 -6.38 13.06 -12.45
N PRO A 161 -5.72 12.72 -13.57
CA PRO A 161 -6.10 13.28 -14.85
C PRO A 161 -7.52 12.80 -15.18
N GLY A 162 -8.50 13.73 -15.33
CA GLY A 162 -9.81 13.40 -15.84
C GLY A 162 -11.05 13.78 -15.01
N ARG A 163 -10.96 14.71 -14.05
CA ARG A 163 -12.13 15.48 -13.65
C ARG A 163 -11.89 16.95 -13.98
N GLU A 164 -12.02 17.27 -15.25
CA GLU A 164 -12.43 18.63 -15.59
C GLU A 164 -13.84 18.81 -15.06
N THR A 165 -13.98 19.51 -13.96
CA THR A 165 -15.26 20.07 -13.57
C THR A 165 -15.65 21.04 -14.65
N LYS A 166 -16.69 20.70 -15.42
CA LYS A 166 -17.39 21.63 -16.28
C LYS A 166 -18.12 22.65 -15.39
N GLU A 167 -17.40 23.53 -14.79
CA GLU A 167 -17.93 24.67 -14.07
C GLU A 167 -16.99 25.86 -14.23
N ASP A 168 -16.79 26.30 -15.47
CA ASP A 168 -16.32 27.65 -15.77
C ASP A 168 -16.55 27.94 -17.28
N LEU A 169 -17.81 27.92 -17.70
CA LEU A 169 -18.25 28.56 -18.92
C LEU A 169 -19.65 29.14 -18.66
N SER A 170 -19.66 30.26 -17.99
CA SER A 170 -20.79 31.20 -18.05
C SER A 170 -20.25 32.61 -18.28
#